data_53655000d00fa03e1f3499c939ac7517
#
_entry.id   53655000d00fa03e1f3499c939ac7517
#
_cell.length_a   1.000
_cell.length_b   1.000
_cell.length_c   1.000
_cell.angle_alpha   90.00
_cell.angle_beta   90.00
_cell.angle_gamma   90.00
#
_symmetry.space_group_name_H-M   'P 1'
#
loop_
_entity.id
_entity.type
_entity.pdbx_description
1 polymer ?
#
loop_
_entity_poly.entity_id
_entity_poly.type
_entity_poly.pdbx_seq_one_letter_code
_entity_poly.pdbx_strand_id
1 'polypeptide(L)'
;MSKKISKINVSKMAATIKSTVEKSYKLPEKITYDKVSYNQGEMAYIMAYAVNHPDKDIEIPVTVKNAVKPTGDYIVEQIKPGDYKDQATRLVKYIKENKQLPNFVTTKKSKLRVRIRLEIYSLAKIVVWYHNHKKYPTECMYQYTVFYKNPPVTKVEKPLEVLAYFEKVFNVTIRKMDDALSIMNNRGYAHYYNGAYTNKEAIDRIKKGLGINCTDALQLFMNIVKALISKYKAYKSVDCLHVKCSSGEGHVRGRITLNDGTKVYRDPACTLSKNSKGATCNWCTKNFTLLAVNPNWFMADLSV
;
A
#
# COMPACT_ATOMS: atom_id res chain seq x y z
N MET A 1 15.08 32.86 14.66
CA MET A 1 14.92 33.41 13.29
C MET A 1 13.92 32.55 12.55
N SER A 2 12.95 33.17 11.86
CA SER A 2 12.06 32.43 10.96
C SER A 2 12.83 31.95 9.74
N LYS A 3 12.47 30.76 9.21
CA LYS A 3 13.00 30.23 7.96
C LYS A 3 11.94 30.37 6.87
N LYS A 4 12.35 30.72 5.66
CA LYS A 4 11.44 30.82 4.51
C LYS A 4 11.88 29.85 3.41
N ILE A 5 10.92 29.20 2.76
CA ILE A 5 11.14 28.32 1.62
C ILE A 5 10.18 28.70 0.47
N SER A 6 10.73 28.82 -0.74
CA SER A 6 9.93 29.12 -1.92
C SER A 6 9.08 27.92 -2.35
N LYS A 7 7.93 28.17 -2.98
CA LYS A 7 7.04 27.12 -3.51
C LYS A 7 7.75 26.12 -4.45
N ILE A 8 8.75 26.62 -5.20
CA ILE A 8 9.58 25.76 -6.09
C ILE A 8 10.41 24.79 -5.25
N ASN A 9 11.06 25.27 -4.19
CA ASN A 9 11.83 24.41 -3.30
C ASN A 9 10.96 23.51 -2.43
N VAL A 10 9.72 23.89 -2.13
CA VAL A 10 8.73 23.00 -1.48
C VAL A 10 8.48 21.77 -2.34
N SER A 11 8.24 21.95 -3.65
CA SER A 11 8.00 20.80 -4.55
C SER A 11 9.25 19.92 -4.71
N LYS A 12 10.45 20.53 -4.79
CA LYS A 12 11.74 19.81 -4.81
C LYS A 12 11.96 19.02 -3.51
N MET A 13 11.65 19.62 -2.35
CA MET A 13 11.71 18.95 -1.04
C MET A 13 10.79 17.75 -0.99
N ALA A 14 9.55 17.90 -1.44
CA ALA A 14 8.59 16.81 -1.50
C ALA A 14 9.08 15.65 -2.38
N ALA A 15 9.63 15.95 -3.56
CA ALA A 15 10.22 14.96 -4.46
C ALA A 15 11.45 14.26 -3.82
N THR A 16 12.29 15.01 -3.11
CA THR A 16 13.47 14.48 -2.38
C THR A 16 13.03 13.55 -1.25
N ILE A 17 12.05 13.96 -0.42
CA ILE A 17 11.50 13.10 0.64
C ILE A 17 10.98 11.79 0.04
N LYS A 18 10.13 11.89 -1.00
CA LYS A 18 9.56 10.73 -1.68
C LYS A 18 10.64 9.79 -2.20
N SER A 19 11.56 10.30 -3.01
CA SER A 19 12.61 9.48 -3.63
C SER A 19 13.59 8.87 -2.61
N THR A 20 13.92 9.60 -1.54
CA THR A 20 14.79 9.10 -0.47
C THR A 20 14.14 7.94 0.27
N VAL A 21 12.86 8.06 0.64
CA VAL A 21 12.14 6.98 1.33
C VAL A 21 12.03 5.76 0.43
N GLU A 22 11.68 5.91 -0.84
CA GLU A 22 11.52 4.82 -1.79
C GLU A 22 12.84 4.08 -2.12
N LYS A 23 13.97 4.77 -2.00
CA LYS A 23 15.31 4.19 -2.23
C LYS A 23 15.97 3.62 -0.97
N SER A 24 15.84 4.32 0.15
CA SER A 24 16.58 4.02 1.38
C SER A 24 15.72 3.53 2.54
N TYR A 25 14.40 3.53 2.39
CA TYR A 25 13.44 3.15 3.45
C TYR A 25 13.52 4.06 4.71
N LYS A 26 14.08 5.25 4.57
CA LYS A 26 14.26 6.21 5.67
C LYS A 26 13.91 7.61 5.22
N LEU A 27 13.35 8.40 6.14
CA LEU A 27 13.26 9.85 5.90
C LEU A 27 14.66 10.45 5.89
N PRO A 28 14.93 11.46 5.04
CA PRO A 28 16.14 12.27 5.16
C PRO A 28 16.18 12.95 6.54
N GLU A 29 17.35 12.98 7.16
CA GLU A 29 17.52 13.68 8.44
C GLU A 29 17.44 15.20 8.27
N LYS A 30 18.04 15.69 7.19
CA LYS A 30 18.06 17.10 6.80
C LYS A 30 17.95 17.24 5.29
N ILE A 31 17.35 18.31 4.82
CA ILE A 31 17.36 18.72 3.42
C ILE A 31 17.77 20.20 3.38
N THR A 32 18.65 20.58 2.47
CA THR A 32 19.18 21.94 2.35
C THR A 32 18.77 22.55 1.01
N TYR A 33 18.18 23.74 1.06
CA TYR A 33 17.90 24.60 -0.10
C TYR A 33 18.33 26.02 0.22
N ASP A 34 18.97 26.68 -0.73
CA ASP A 34 19.43 28.07 -0.62
C ASP A 34 20.25 28.31 0.66
N LYS A 35 21.15 27.38 0.98
CA LYS A 35 22.00 27.36 2.20
C LYS A 35 21.20 27.23 3.51
N VAL A 36 19.88 27.05 3.47
CA VAL A 36 19.03 26.83 4.65
C VAL A 36 18.76 25.35 4.81
N SER A 37 19.06 24.80 5.99
CA SER A 37 18.86 23.41 6.33
C SER A 37 17.55 23.22 7.11
N TYR A 38 16.80 22.21 6.72
CA TYR A 38 15.49 21.87 7.31
C TYR A 38 15.57 20.48 7.93
N ASN A 39 15.23 20.34 9.21
CA ASN A 39 15.14 19.07 9.90
C ASN A 39 13.76 18.39 9.65
N GLN A 40 13.56 17.16 10.16
CA GLN A 40 12.31 16.42 9.96
C GLN A 40 11.07 17.15 10.50
N GLY A 41 11.20 17.87 11.61
CA GLY A 41 10.12 18.68 12.16
C GLY A 41 9.70 19.81 11.23
N GLU A 42 10.65 20.50 10.67
CA GLU A 42 10.43 21.59 9.72
C GLU A 42 9.91 21.05 8.37
N MET A 43 10.43 19.90 7.89
CA MET A 43 9.90 19.22 6.71
C MET A 43 8.42 18.84 6.90
N ALA A 44 8.05 18.32 8.05
CA ALA A 44 6.65 17.99 8.35
C ALA A 44 5.74 19.20 8.31
N TYR A 45 6.18 20.33 8.91
CA TYR A 45 5.44 21.59 8.86
C TYR A 45 5.25 22.06 7.41
N ILE A 46 6.34 22.07 6.63
CA ILE A 46 6.32 22.50 5.23
C ILE A 46 5.37 21.62 4.41
N MET A 47 5.46 20.29 4.51
CA MET A 47 4.61 19.38 3.76
C MET A 47 3.13 19.53 4.15
N ALA A 48 2.85 19.60 5.44
CA ALA A 48 1.47 19.77 5.93
C ALA A 48 0.88 21.14 5.53
N TYR A 49 1.65 22.21 5.60
CA TYR A 49 1.21 23.53 5.16
C TYR A 49 0.96 23.56 3.65
N ALA A 50 1.88 22.98 2.86
CA ALA A 50 1.80 22.93 1.41
C ALA A 50 0.56 22.16 0.91
N VAL A 51 0.12 21.11 1.60
CA VAL A 51 -1.11 20.38 1.25
C VAL A 51 -2.35 21.29 1.25
N ASN A 52 -2.41 22.28 2.13
CA ASN A 52 -3.52 23.24 2.17
C ASN A 52 -3.25 24.52 1.39
N HIS A 53 -1.98 24.81 1.06
CA HIS A 53 -1.52 26.03 0.39
C HIS A 53 -0.46 25.72 -0.68
N PRO A 54 -0.77 24.95 -1.73
CA PRO A 54 0.21 24.32 -2.61
C PRO A 54 1.03 25.30 -3.47
N ASP A 55 0.52 26.49 -3.71
CA ASP A 55 1.16 27.48 -4.59
C ASP A 55 1.75 28.69 -3.82
N LYS A 56 1.96 28.54 -2.50
CA LYS A 56 2.50 29.59 -1.65
C LYS A 56 3.95 29.30 -1.20
N ASP A 57 4.73 30.35 -1.08
CA ASP A 57 5.95 30.33 -0.27
C ASP A 57 5.56 30.08 1.20
N ILE A 58 6.41 29.39 1.94
CA ILE A 58 6.11 28.97 3.31
C ILE A 58 7.11 29.61 4.26
N GLU A 59 6.61 30.27 5.28
CA GLU A 59 7.40 30.74 6.40
C GLU A 59 7.20 29.79 7.59
N ILE A 60 8.32 29.35 8.17
CA ILE A 60 8.34 28.50 9.36
C ILE A 60 8.62 29.44 10.54
N PRO A 61 7.59 29.75 11.34
CA PRO A 61 7.70 30.81 12.35
C PRO A 61 8.63 30.47 13.53
N VAL A 62 8.94 29.20 13.70
CA VAL A 62 9.75 28.69 14.81
C VAL A 62 10.59 27.48 14.38
N THR A 63 11.69 27.22 15.07
CA THR A 63 12.41 25.95 14.91
C THR A 63 11.57 24.80 15.47
N VAL A 64 11.26 23.81 14.64
CA VAL A 64 10.42 22.66 15.00
C VAL A 64 11.32 21.52 15.48
N LYS A 65 11.14 21.08 16.72
CA LYS A 65 11.84 19.90 17.25
C LYS A 65 11.28 18.62 16.65
N ASN A 66 12.12 17.60 16.52
CA ASN A 66 11.67 16.27 16.11
C ASN A 66 10.80 15.62 17.18
N ALA A 67 10.02 14.60 16.81
CA ALA A 67 9.23 13.81 17.76
C ALA A 67 10.14 13.10 18.78
N VAL A 68 9.76 13.11 20.06
CA VAL A 68 10.56 12.52 21.15
C VAL A 68 10.52 10.99 21.09
N LYS A 69 9.32 10.43 20.91
CA LYS A 69 9.11 8.97 20.88
C LYS A 69 8.14 8.61 19.75
N PRO A 70 8.60 8.61 18.48
CA PRO A 70 7.72 8.31 17.36
C PRO A 70 7.10 6.92 17.51
N THR A 71 5.78 6.88 17.59
CA THR A 71 4.98 5.65 17.71
C THR A 71 3.87 5.64 16.68
N GLY A 72 3.07 4.59 16.64
CA GLY A 72 1.89 4.47 15.78
C GLY A 72 1.67 3.06 15.31
N ASP A 73 0.53 2.87 14.68
CA ASP A 73 0.06 1.58 14.23
C ASP A 73 0.74 1.19 12.89
N TYR A 74 0.71 -0.09 12.57
CA TYR A 74 1.08 -0.58 11.24
C TYR A 74 -0.13 -0.42 10.32
N ILE A 75 -0.13 0.67 9.53
CA ILE A 75 -1.30 1.11 8.77
C ILE A 75 -1.13 0.80 7.31
N VAL A 76 -2.20 0.26 6.71
CA VAL A 76 -2.47 0.28 5.28
C VAL A 76 -3.88 0.83 5.11
N GLU A 77 -3.99 2.09 4.74
CA GLU A 77 -5.28 2.77 4.64
C GLU A 77 -5.28 3.77 3.48
N GLN A 78 -6.38 3.81 2.78
CA GLN A 78 -6.64 4.74 1.70
C GLN A 78 -7.34 5.99 2.27
N ILE A 79 -6.68 7.14 2.18
CA ILE A 79 -7.13 8.40 2.76
C ILE A 79 -7.62 9.33 1.66
N LYS A 80 -8.82 9.89 1.83
CA LYS A 80 -9.45 10.82 0.89
C LYS A 80 -9.03 12.27 1.13
N PRO A 81 -9.25 13.19 0.16
CA PRO A 81 -8.86 14.60 0.27
C PRO A 81 -9.33 15.30 1.55
N GLY A 82 -10.57 15.07 1.97
CA GLY A 82 -11.11 15.66 3.20
C GLY A 82 -10.34 15.22 4.46
N ASP A 83 -9.88 13.95 4.49
CA ASP A 83 -9.18 13.40 5.64
C ASP A 83 -7.72 13.84 5.68
N TYR A 84 -6.96 13.76 4.58
CA TYR A 84 -5.55 14.16 4.59
C TYR A 84 -5.36 15.68 4.73
N LYS A 85 -6.28 16.50 4.22
CA LYS A 85 -6.28 17.95 4.45
C LYS A 85 -6.57 18.31 5.91
N ASP A 86 -7.52 17.61 6.53
CA ASP A 86 -7.81 17.76 7.96
C ASP A 86 -6.59 17.36 8.81
N GLN A 87 -5.94 16.23 8.50
CA GLN A 87 -4.72 15.80 9.19
C GLN A 87 -3.60 16.82 9.04
N ALA A 88 -3.37 17.34 7.83
CA ALA A 88 -2.39 18.37 7.57
C ALA A 88 -2.69 19.66 8.38
N THR A 89 -3.96 20.09 8.45
CA THR A 89 -4.38 21.24 9.25
C THR A 89 -4.09 21.04 10.74
N ARG A 90 -4.45 19.88 11.29
CA ARG A 90 -4.20 19.54 12.71
C ARG A 90 -2.71 19.45 13.01
N LEU A 91 -1.91 18.90 12.08
CA LEU A 91 -0.47 18.81 12.24
C LEU A 91 0.18 20.20 12.28
N VAL A 92 -0.21 21.11 11.36
CA VAL A 92 0.27 22.50 11.37
C VAL A 92 -0.10 23.21 12.67
N LYS A 93 -1.34 23.05 13.15
CA LYS A 93 -1.80 23.64 14.40
C LYS A 93 -0.97 23.13 15.59
N TYR A 94 -0.83 21.80 15.71
CA TYR A 94 -0.05 21.18 16.78
C TYR A 94 1.40 21.68 16.82
N ILE A 95 2.06 21.76 15.64
CA ILE A 95 3.45 22.23 15.53
C ILE A 95 3.57 23.69 15.96
N LYS A 96 2.63 24.56 15.56
CA LYS A 96 2.63 25.97 15.97
C LYS A 96 2.52 26.14 17.48
N GLU A 97 1.66 25.34 18.12
CA GLU A 97 1.41 25.40 19.56
C GLU A 97 2.57 24.80 20.37
N ASN A 98 3.08 23.63 19.93
CA ASN A 98 4.05 22.85 20.71
C ASN A 98 5.52 23.02 20.28
N LYS A 99 5.78 23.65 19.12
CA LYS A 99 7.12 23.83 18.51
C LYS A 99 7.87 22.50 18.34
N GLN A 100 7.13 21.42 18.21
CA GLN A 100 7.62 20.05 18.16
C GLN A 100 6.68 19.16 17.32
N LEU A 101 7.23 18.11 16.70
CA LEU A 101 6.44 17.08 16.06
C LEU A 101 5.68 16.23 17.08
N PRO A 102 4.41 15.86 16.80
CA PRO A 102 3.74 14.81 17.56
C PRO A 102 4.39 13.46 17.30
N ASN A 103 4.21 12.50 18.20
CA ASN A 103 4.70 11.14 18.01
C ASN A 103 3.91 10.38 16.91
N PHE A 104 2.66 10.76 16.69
CA PHE A 104 1.76 10.24 15.66
C PHE A 104 0.66 11.26 15.31
N VAL A 105 0.00 11.05 14.19
CA VAL A 105 -1.24 11.77 13.80
C VAL A 105 -2.38 10.74 13.78
N THR A 106 -3.60 11.12 14.19
CA THR A 106 -4.74 10.20 14.19
C THR A 106 -5.60 10.40 12.95
N THR A 107 -5.95 9.31 12.27
CA THR A 107 -6.93 9.36 11.18
C THR A 107 -8.31 9.73 11.72
N LYS A 108 -9.09 10.50 10.94
CA LYS A 108 -10.40 10.97 11.40
C LYS A 108 -11.42 9.84 11.49
N LYS A 109 -11.45 8.98 10.48
CA LYS A 109 -12.46 7.92 10.35
C LYS A 109 -12.13 6.68 11.17
N SER A 110 -10.97 6.09 10.95
CA SER A 110 -10.57 4.81 11.56
C SER A 110 -9.92 4.96 12.94
N LYS A 111 -9.59 6.21 13.36
CA LYS A 111 -8.89 6.51 14.63
C LYS A 111 -7.51 5.83 14.77
N LEU A 112 -6.92 5.36 13.68
CA LEU A 112 -5.59 4.77 13.67
C LEU A 112 -4.51 5.83 13.90
N ARG A 113 -3.45 5.46 14.61
CA ARG A 113 -2.30 6.32 14.91
C ARG A 113 -1.27 6.19 13.79
N VAL A 114 -1.27 7.15 12.87
CA VAL A 114 -0.28 7.23 11.78
C VAL A 114 1.07 7.64 12.34
N ARG A 115 2.09 6.83 12.16
CA ARG A 115 3.48 7.19 12.52
C ARG A 115 3.89 8.46 11.81
N ILE A 116 4.52 9.39 12.51
CA ILE A 116 4.85 10.71 11.96
C ILE A 116 5.72 10.62 10.68
N ARG A 117 6.63 9.65 10.59
CA ARG A 117 7.41 9.42 9.36
C ARG A 117 6.56 9.05 8.16
N LEU A 118 5.49 8.26 8.38
CA LEU A 118 4.55 7.88 7.33
C LEU A 118 3.68 9.07 6.91
N GLU A 119 3.27 9.89 7.87
CA GLU A 119 2.54 11.14 7.58
C GLU A 119 3.38 12.07 6.70
N ILE A 120 4.62 12.36 7.06
CA ILE A 120 5.54 13.22 6.28
C ILE A 120 5.69 12.71 4.83
N TYR A 121 5.93 11.40 4.66
CA TYR A 121 6.05 10.80 3.34
C TYR A 121 4.75 10.88 2.53
N SER A 122 3.62 10.62 3.16
CA SER A 122 2.31 10.66 2.49
C SER A 122 1.93 12.07 2.06
N LEU A 123 2.17 13.07 2.91
CA LEU A 123 2.00 14.49 2.56
C LEU A 123 2.94 14.89 1.41
N ALA A 124 4.19 14.43 1.42
CA ALA A 124 5.12 14.68 0.31
C ALA A 124 4.62 14.09 -1.01
N LYS A 125 4.05 12.88 -1.02
CA LYS A 125 3.42 12.31 -2.22
C LYS A 125 2.27 13.18 -2.74
N ILE A 126 1.43 13.69 -1.86
CA ILE A 126 0.31 14.58 -2.22
C ILE A 126 0.82 15.88 -2.85
N VAL A 127 1.86 16.48 -2.27
CA VAL A 127 2.49 17.71 -2.80
C VAL A 127 3.10 17.46 -4.18
N VAL A 128 3.83 16.35 -4.38
CA VAL A 128 4.39 15.95 -5.68
C VAL A 128 3.27 15.75 -6.71
N TRP A 129 2.21 15.06 -6.33
CA TRP A 129 1.06 14.84 -7.21
C TRP A 129 0.44 16.15 -7.65
N TYR A 130 0.13 17.04 -6.69
CA TYR A 130 -0.45 18.36 -6.99
C TYR A 130 0.46 19.18 -7.91
N HIS A 131 1.75 19.18 -7.64
CA HIS A 131 2.70 19.92 -8.48
C HIS A 131 2.65 19.46 -9.94
N ASN A 132 2.59 18.16 -10.18
CA ASN A 132 2.61 17.57 -11.51
C ASN A 132 1.26 17.68 -12.26
N HIS A 133 0.14 17.64 -11.56
CA HIS A 133 -1.19 17.53 -12.17
C HIS A 133 -2.08 18.75 -11.95
N LYS A 134 -1.65 19.74 -11.13
CA LYS A 134 -2.42 20.92 -10.70
C LYS A 134 -3.81 20.58 -10.12
N LYS A 135 -3.96 19.38 -9.61
CA LYS A 135 -5.15 18.88 -8.91
C LYS A 135 -4.75 17.93 -7.80
N TYR A 136 -5.56 17.85 -6.77
CA TYR A 136 -5.33 16.90 -5.68
C TYR A 136 -5.58 15.45 -6.14
N PRO A 137 -4.83 14.49 -5.60
CA PRO A 137 -5.16 13.08 -5.80
C PRO A 137 -6.51 12.79 -5.14
N THR A 138 -7.33 11.95 -5.79
CA THR A 138 -8.63 11.53 -5.26
C THR A 138 -8.48 10.71 -3.97
N GLU A 139 -7.28 10.17 -3.75
CA GLU A 139 -6.92 9.36 -2.59
C GLU A 139 -5.40 9.30 -2.42
N CYS A 140 -4.94 9.07 -1.20
CA CYS A 140 -3.54 8.80 -0.89
C CYS A 140 -3.45 7.53 -0.04
N MET A 141 -2.60 6.60 -0.45
CA MET A 141 -2.34 5.39 0.32
C MET A 141 -1.34 5.67 1.43
N TYR A 142 -1.74 5.41 2.67
CA TYR A 142 -0.89 5.33 3.85
C TYR A 142 -0.46 3.88 4.02
N GLN A 143 0.81 3.60 3.76
CA GLN A 143 1.35 2.25 3.77
C GLN A 143 2.67 2.22 4.54
N TYR A 144 2.65 1.60 5.72
CA TYR A 144 3.82 1.58 6.60
C TYR A 144 5.01 0.80 6.03
N THR A 145 4.76 -0.18 5.15
CA THR A 145 5.79 -1.06 4.57
C THR A 145 6.83 -0.32 3.75
N VAL A 146 6.52 0.89 3.27
CA VAL A 146 7.46 1.76 2.52
C VAL A 146 8.74 2.09 3.31
N PHE A 147 8.74 1.94 4.64
CA PHE A 147 9.89 2.16 5.51
C PHE A 147 10.68 0.90 5.85
N TYR A 148 10.47 -0.20 5.14
CA TYR A 148 11.18 -1.45 5.37
C TYR A 148 11.71 -2.01 4.06
N LYS A 149 13.02 -2.31 4.02
CA LYS A 149 13.65 -3.03 2.91
C LYS A 149 13.04 -4.43 2.77
N ASN A 150 12.89 -5.08 3.93
CA ASN A 150 12.15 -6.32 4.10
C ASN A 150 11.07 -6.00 5.14
N PRO A 151 9.82 -5.69 4.74
CA PRO A 151 8.75 -5.49 5.71
C PRO A 151 8.69 -6.72 6.61
N PRO A 152 8.45 -6.54 7.93
CA PRO A 152 8.32 -7.68 8.81
C PRO A 152 7.26 -8.61 8.22
N VAL A 153 7.70 -9.81 7.85
CA VAL A 153 6.80 -10.87 7.38
C VAL A 153 5.87 -11.13 8.55
N THR A 154 4.65 -10.71 8.43
CA THR A 154 3.60 -11.11 9.36
C THR A 154 3.56 -12.63 9.24
N LYS A 155 3.70 -13.32 10.35
CA LYS A 155 3.77 -14.77 10.56
C LYS A 155 3.36 -15.57 9.31
N VAL A 156 4.29 -16.32 8.73
CA VAL A 156 4.04 -17.17 7.55
C VAL A 156 2.87 -18.10 7.89
N GLU A 157 1.74 -17.87 7.28
CA GLU A 157 0.53 -18.66 7.49
C GLU A 157 0.62 -19.91 6.62
N LYS A 158 0.49 -21.09 7.25
CA LYS A 158 0.52 -22.35 6.52
C LYS A 158 -0.70 -22.46 5.57
N PRO A 159 -0.52 -22.93 4.33
CA PRO A 159 -1.63 -23.03 3.37
C PRO A 159 -2.88 -23.70 3.91
N LEU A 160 -2.74 -24.80 4.67
CA LEU A 160 -3.88 -25.51 5.28
C LEU A 160 -4.60 -24.67 6.34
N GLU A 161 -3.88 -23.82 7.11
CA GLU A 161 -4.47 -22.91 8.09
C GLU A 161 -5.23 -21.78 7.39
N VAL A 162 -4.69 -21.28 6.27
CA VAL A 162 -5.35 -20.26 5.44
C VAL A 162 -6.65 -20.80 4.86
N LEU A 163 -6.62 -22.00 4.28
CA LEU A 163 -7.81 -22.66 3.75
C LEU A 163 -8.87 -22.87 4.85
N ALA A 164 -8.47 -23.42 5.99
CA ALA A 164 -9.40 -23.66 7.11
C ALA A 164 -10.03 -22.36 7.63
N TYR A 165 -9.24 -21.27 7.70
CA TYR A 165 -9.76 -19.96 8.10
C TYR A 165 -10.72 -19.38 7.05
N PHE A 166 -10.40 -19.52 5.76
CA PHE A 166 -11.29 -19.10 4.67
C PHE A 166 -12.62 -19.83 4.71
N GLU A 167 -12.58 -21.17 4.81
CA GLU A 167 -13.77 -22.03 4.92
C GLU A 167 -14.64 -21.63 6.13
N LYS A 168 -14.00 -21.40 7.30
CA LYS A 168 -14.69 -20.95 8.52
C LYS A 168 -15.38 -19.59 8.34
N VAL A 169 -14.66 -18.58 7.82
CA VAL A 169 -15.18 -17.20 7.70
C VAL A 169 -16.35 -17.12 6.74
N PHE A 170 -16.30 -17.88 5.65
CA PHE A 170 -17.36 -17.89 4.64
C PHE A 170 -18.42 -18.99 4.85
N ASN A 171 -18.23 -19.87 5.82
CA ASN A 171 -19.08 -21.04 6.10
C ASN A 171 -19.26 -21.93 4.85
N VAL A 172 -18.16 -22.33 4.24
CA VAL A 172 -18.12 -23.12 3.00
C VAL A 172 -17.06 -24.19 3.07
N THR A 173 -17.13 -25.17 2.17
CA THR A 173 -16.06 -26.13 1.92
C THR A 173 -15.49 -25.89 0.53
N ILE A 174 -14.18 -25.71 0.43
CA ILE A 174 -13.46 -25.46 -0.83
C ILE A 174 -12.81 -26.76 -1.29
N ARG A 175 -13.20 -27.26 -2.46
CA ARG A 175 -12.63 -28.47 -3.05
C ARG A 175 -11.83 -28.20 -4.33
N LYS A 176 -12.12 -27.13 -5.02
CA LYS A 176 -11.43 -26.68 -6.23
C LYS A 176 -11.20 -25.15 -6.21
N MET A 177 -10.22 -24.67 -6.99
CA MET A 177 -9.87 -23.26 -7.03
C MET A 177 -11.03 -22.34 -7.42
N ASP A 178 -11.93 -22.83 -8.26
CA ASP A 178 -13.07 -22.03 -8.72
C ASP A 178 -14.12 -21.81 -7.62
N ASP A 179 -14.18 -22.68 -6.61
CA ASP A 179 -15.02 -22.45 -5.42
C ASP A 179 -14.53 -21.21 -4.66
N ALA A 180 -13.20 -21.08 -4.47
CA ALA A 180 -12.62 -19.91 -3.81
C ALA A 180 -12.84 -18.63 -4.62
N LEU A 181 -12.63 -18.67 -5.94
CA LEU A 181 -12.88 -17.54 -6.82
C LEU A 181 -14.33 -17.11 -6.82
N SER A 182 -15.27 -18.05 -6.77
CA SER A 182 -16.69 -17.75 -6.65
C SER A 182 -17.03 -16.98 -5.38
N ILE A 183 -16.40 -17.34 -4.25
CA ILE A 183 -16.57 -16.62 -2.98
C ILE A 183 -15.91 -15.22 -3.05
N MET A 184 -14.77 -15.09 -3.70
CA MET A 184 -14.05 -13.81 -3.86
C MET A 184 -14.77 -12.87 -4.84
N ASN A 185 -15.65 -13.39 -5.71
CA ASN A 185 -16.27 -12.61 -6.77
C ASN A 185 -17.00 -11.39 -6.24
N ASN A 186 -16.70 -10.23 -6.83
CA ASN A 186 -17.34 -8.94 -6.55
C ASN A 186 -17.26 -8.47 -5.08
N ARG A 187 -16.21 -8.88 -4.34
CA ARG A 187 -16.03 -8.49 -2.94
C ARG A 187 -15.10 -7.30 -2.72
N GLY A 188 -14.77 -6.59 -3.79
CA GLY A 188 -14.00 -5.35 -3.74
C GLY A 188 -12.53 -5.53 -4.06
N TYR A 189 -12.02 -4.61 -4.85
CA TYR A 189 -10.61 -4.44 -5.17
C TYR A 189 -10.13 -3.09 -4.63
N ALA A 190 -8.92 -3.05 -4.09
CA ALA A 190 -8.31 -1.82 -3.56
C ALA A 190 -6.95 -1.58 -4.22
N HIS A 191 -6.68 -0.32 -4.57
CA HIS A 191 -5.41 0.09 -5.17
C HIS A 191 -4.42 0.51 -4.07
N TYR A 192 -3.37 -0.28 -3.86
CA TYR A 192 -2.21 0.06 -3.04
C TYR A 192 -0.98 -0.68 -3.57
N TYR A 193 0.20 -0.30 -3.11
CA TYR A 193 1.45 -0.81 -3.64
C TYR A 193 1.96 -2.01 -2.80
N ASN A 194 2.38 -3.10 -3.46
CA ASN A 194 2.82 -4.37 -2.84
C ASN A 194 1.75 -5.06 -1.98
N GLY A 195 2.06 -6.25 -1.45
CA GLY A 195 1.26 -6.92 -0.43
C GLY A 195 1.28 -6.13 0.88
N ALA A 196 0.16 -6.12 1.58
CA ALA A 196 -0.02 -5.30 2.77
C ALA A 196 -0.70 -6.05 3.93
N TYR A 197 -1.32 -7.19 3.65
CA TYR A 197 -2.12 -7.95 4.61
C TYR A 197 -1.63 -9.39 4.74
N THR A 198 -1.77 -9.97 5.93
CA THR A 198 -1.75 -11.42 6.11
C THR A 198 -2.92 -12.04 5.36
N ASN A 199 -2.86 -13.33 5.07
CA ASN A 199 -4.00 -14.00 4.43
C ASN A 199 -5.28 -13.92 5.29
N LYS A 200 -5.17 -14.01 6.63
CA LYS A 200 -6.33 -13.85 7.53
C LYS A 200 -6.93 -12.45 7.46
N GLU A 201 -6.10 -11.41 7.50
CA GLU A 201 -6.57 -10.03 7.33
C GLU A 201 -7.19 -9.81 5.95
N ALA A 202 -6.60 -10.39 4.89
CA ALA A 202 -7.14 -10.35 3.53
C ALA A 202 -8.54 -11.01 3.45
N ILE A 203 -8.70 -12.18 4.08
CA ILE A 203 -9.99 -12.90 4.19
C ILE A 203 -11.04 -12.02 4.90
N ASP A 204 -10.68 -11.43 6.04
CA ASP A 204 -11.58 -10.58 6.82
C ASP A 204 -11.99 -9.31 6.03
N ARG A 205 -11.06 -8.72 5.27
CA ARG A 205 -11.34 -7.58 4.39
C ARG A 205 -12.29 -7.96 3.27
N ILE A 206 -12.08 -9.09 2.61
CA ILE A 206 -12.97 -9.63 1.57
C ILE A 206 -14.36 -9.88 2.16
N LYS A 207 -14.44 -10.45 3.37
CA LYS A 207 -15.74 -10.68 4.06
C LYS A 207 -16.51 -9.37 4.29
N LYS A 208 -15.78 -8.30 4.64
CA LYS A 208 -16.33 -6.96 4.90
C LYS A 208 -16.53 -6.10 3.65
N GLY A 209 -16.16 -6.58 2.46
CA GLY A 209 -16.22 -5.80 1.21
C GLY A 209 -15.23 -4.63 1.14
N LEU A 210 -14.16 -4.67 1.92
CA LEU A 210 -13.16 -3.59 1.99
C LEU A 210 -12.11 -3.64 0.87
N GLY A 211 -12.09 -4.72 0.09
CA GLY A 211 -11.16 -4.92 -1.02
C GLY A 211 -9.70 -5.17 -0.60
N ILE A 212 -8.99 -5.87 -1.47
CA ILE A 212 -7.54 -6.09 -1.43
C ILE A 212 -6.95 -5.92 -2.84
N ASN A 213 -5.62 -5.71 -2.96
CA ASN A 213 -4.97 -5.53 -4.26
C ASN A 213 -4.62 -6.86 -4.95
N CYS A 214 -3.95 -6.78 -6.11
CA CYS A 214 -3.56 -7.95 -6.90
C CYS A 214 -2.54 -8.84 -6.16
N THR A 215 -1.63 -8.27 -5.39
CA THR A 215 -0.60 -9.02 -4.65
C THR A 215 -1.24 -9.83 -3.53
N ASP A 216 -2.01 -9.20 -2.63
CA ASP A 216 -2.68 -9.89 -1.54
C ASP A 216 -3.74 -10.90 -2.03
N ALA A 217 -4.46 -10.54 -3.10
CA ALA A 217 -5.43 -11.45 -3.71
C ALA A 217 -4.77 -12.71 -4.27
N LEU A 218 -3.63 -12.55 -4.95
CA LEU A 218 -2.91 -13.69 -5.49
C LEU A 218 -2.24 -14.52 -4.40
N GLN A 219 -1.65 -13.90 -3.36
CA GLN A 219 -1.06 -14.62 -2.23
C GLN A 219 -2.10 -15.49 -1.52
N LEU A 220 -3.27 -14.92 -1.20
CA LEU A 220 -4.37 -15.67 -0.62
C LEU A 220 -4.80 -16.84 -1.51
N PHE A 221 -5.03 -16.58 -2.79
CA PHE A 221 -5.45 -17.59 -3.76
C PHE A 221 -4.42 -18.71 -3.90
N MET A 222 -3.12 -18.36 -4.01
CA MET A 222 -2.05 -19.37 -4.11
C MET A 222 -1.95 -20.24 -2.86
N ASN A 223 -2.13 -19.67 -1.66
CA ASN A 223 -2.17 -20.47 -0.42
C ASN A 223 -3.36 -21.42 -0.40
N ILE A 224 -4.54 -20.99 -0.85
CA ILE A 224 -5.69 -21.88 -1.00
C ILE A 224 -5.38 -23.00 -2.00
N VAL A 225 -4.81 -22.69 -3.18
CA VAL A 225 -4.46 -23.72 -4.18
C VAL A 225 -3.40 -24.68 -3.66
N LYS A 226 -2.36 -24.19 -2.95
CA LYS A 226 -1.36 -25.04 -2.30
C LYS A 226 -1.99 -25.99 -1.26
N ALA A 227 -2.95 -25.49 -0.48
CA ALA A 227 -3.71 -26.32 0.45
C ALA A 227 -4.52 -27.42 -0.26
N LEU A 228 -5.16 -27.09 -1.40
CA LEU A 228 -5.88 -28.06 -2.22
C LEU A 228 -4.95 -29.10 -2.85
N ILE A 229 -3.75 -28.70 -3.27
CA ILE A 229 -2.70 -29.63 -3.73
C ILE A 229 -2.31 -30.59 -2.59
N SER A 230 -2.04 -30.06 -1.40
CA SER A 230 -1.63 -30.86 -0.23
C SER A 230 -2.75 -31.83 0.20
N LYS A 231 -3.97 -31.32 0.33
CA LYS A 231 -5.11 -32.06 0.91
C LYS A 231 -5.76 -33.05 -0.07
N TYR A 232 -5.91 -32.63 -1.33
CA TYR A 232 -6.71 -33.37 -2.31
C TYR A 232 -5.96 -33.80 -3.57
N LYS A 233 -4.67 -33.44 -3.70
CA LYS A 233 -3.89 -33.63 -4.95
C LYS A 233 -4.61 -33.04 -6.17
N ALA A 234 -5.34 -31.92 -5.96
CA ALA A 234 -6.23 -31.35 -6.96
C ALA A 234 -5.49 -30.79 -8.20
N TYR A 235 -4.24 -30.37 -8.01
CA TYR A 235 -3.40 -29.77 -9.04
C TYR A 235 -1.95 -30.21 -8.89
N LYS A 236 -1.12 -30.04 -9.94
CA LYS A 236 0.31 -30.33 -9.94
C LYS A 236 1.11 -29.20 -9.27
N SER A 237 0.84 -27.93 -9.63
CA SER A 237 1.54 -26.78 -9.08
C SER A 237 0.76 -25.47 -9.28
N VAL A 238 1.18 -24.42 -8.57
CA VAL A 238 0.72 -23.04 -8.79
C VAL A 238 1.91 -22.10 -8.76
N ASP A 239 1.98 -21.18 -9.74
CA ASP A 239 3.01 -20.18 -9.91
C ASP A 239 2.41 -18.77 -9.88
N CYS A 240 3.18 -17.81 -9.38
CA CYS A 240 2.94 -16.38 -9.58
C CYS A 240 3.55 -15.92 -10.90
N LEU A 241 2.78 -15.23 -11.72
CA LEU A 241 3.28 -14.50 -12.88
C LEU A 241 3.26 -13.01 -12.60
N HIS A 242 4.43 -12.38 -12.57
CA HIS A 242 4.55 -10.93 -12.58
C HIS A 242 4.52 -10.46 -14.02
N VAL A 243 3.60 -9.59 -14.35
CA VAL A 243 3.35 -9.12 -15.71
C VAL A 243 3.27 -7.60 -15.76
N LYS A 244 3.57 -7.02 -16.92
CA LYS A 244 3.28 -5.64 -17.26
C LYS A 244 2.06 -5.60 -18.17
N CYS A 245 1.00 -4.94 -17.74
CA CYS A 245 -0.21 -4.77 -18.54
C CYS A 245 0.01 -3.80 -19.70
N SER A 246 -0.85 -3.84 -20.71
CA SER A 246 -0.83 -2.90 -21.84
C SER A 246 -0.99 -1.43 -21.39
N SER A 247 -1.63 -1.18 -20.25
CA SER A 247 -1.70 0.14 -19.59
C SER A 247 -0.38 0.63 -19.03
N GLY A 248 0.68 -0.21 -18.99
CA GLY A 248 1.97 0.10 -18.38
C GLY A 248 2.07 -0.26 -16.90
N GLU A 249 0.98 -0.66 -16.26
CA GLU A 249 0.96 -1.03 -14.84
C GLU A 249 1.53 -2.44 -14.62
N GLY A 250 2.22 -2.60 -13.46
CA GLY A 250 2.61 -3.93 -12.98
C GLY A 250 1.42 -4.67 -12.39
N HIS A 251 1.34 -5.98 -12.64
CA HIS A 251 0.28 -6.84 -12.15
C HIS A 251 0.79 -8.23 -11.83
N VAL A 252 0.07 -8.96 -10.96
CA VAL A 252 0.35 -10.37 -10.67
C VAL A 252 -0.88 -11.23 -10.91
N ARG A 253 -0.65 -12.43 -11.46
CA ARG A 253 -1.69 -13.43 -11.74
C ARG A 253 -1.19 -14.84 -11.53
N GLY A 254 -2.08 -15.79 -11.29
CA GLY A 254 -1.76 -17.19 -11.05
C GLY A 254 -1.70 -18.01 -12.35
N ARG A 255 -0.71 -18.89 -12.43
CA ARG A 255 -0.66 -20.00 -13.41
C ARG A 255 -0.75 -21.33 -12.64
N ILE A 256 -1.79 -22.09 -12.87
CA ILE A 256 -2.02 -23.37 -12.25
C ILE A 256 -1.74 -24.45 -13.27
N THR A 257 -0.89 -25.44 -12.91
CA THR A 257 -0.66 -26.61 -13.72
C THR A 257 -1.57 -27.73 -13.23
N LEU A 258 -2.45 -28.22 -14.11
CA LEU A 258 -3.33 -29.33 -13.84
C LEU A 258 -2.53 -30.65 -13.82
N ASN A 259 -3.15 -31.73 -13.33
CA ASN A 259 -2.48 -33.03 -13.21
C ASN A 259 -2.10 -33.64 -14.58
N ASP A 260 -2.81 -33.30 -15.64
CA ASP A 260 -2.51 -33.69 -17.03
C ASP A 260 -1.41 -32.82 -17.68
N GLY A 261 -0.88 -31.83 -16.94
CA GLY A 261 0.13 -30.88 -17.43
C GLY A 261 -0.44 -29.63 -18.10
N THR A 262 -1.75 -29.55 -18.31
CA THR A 262 -2.42 -28.37 -18.86
C THR A 262 -2.21 -27.17 -17.94
N LYS A 263 -1.91 -26.00 -18.52
CA LYS A 263 -1.73 -24.74 -17.78
C LYS A 263 -2.97 -23.87 -17.90
N VAL A 264 -3.58 -23.54 -16.76
CA VAL A 264 -4.69 -22.60 -16.69
C VAL A 264 -4.28 -21.35 -15.92
N TYR A 265 -4.87 -20.21 -16.27
CA TYR A 265 -4.53 -18.91 -15.69
C TYR A 265 -5.72 -18.37 -14.91
N ARG A 266 -5.44 -17.78 -13.75
CA ARG A 266 -6.43 -17.17 -12.88
C ARG A 266 -5.96 -15.81 -12.40
N ASP A 267 -6.89 -14.88 -12.32
CA ASP A 267 -6.64 -13.53 -11.85
C ASP A 267 -7.62 -13.20 -10.70
N PRO A 268 -7.24 -13.51 -9.47
CA PRO A 268 -8.11 -13.27 -8.32
C PRO A 268 -8.40 -11.79 -8.06
N ALA A 269 -7.50 -10.87 -8.47
CA ALA A 269 -7.75 -9.44 -8.37
C ALA A 269 -8.92 -9.01 -9.28
N CYS A 270 -8.93 -9.54 -10.49
CA CYS A 270 -10.05 -9.34 -11.40
C CYS A 270 -11.36 -9.91 -10.88
N THR A 271 -11.29 -11.05 -10.23
CA THR A 271 -12.46 -11.69 -9.62
C THR A 271 -13.06 -10.81 -8.51
N LEU A 272 -12.22 -10.12 -7.74
CA LEU A 272 -12.66 -9.19 -6.69
C LEU A 272 -13.32 -7.93 -7.26
N SER A 273 -12.97 -7.50 -8.48
CA SER A 273 -13.57 -6.33 -9.11
C SER A 273 -14.93 -6.68 -9.73
N LYS A 274 -15.83 -5.69 -9.85
CA LYS A 274 -17.20 -5.89 -10.38
C LYS A 274 -17.25 -6.40 -11.82
N ASN A 275 -16.13 -6.48 -12.53
CA ASN A 275 -16.10 -6.62 -13.98
C ASN A 275 -15.72 -8.01 -14.49
N SER A 276 -15.55 -9.04 -13.63
CA SER A 276 -15.17 -10.35 -14.13
C SER A 276 -15.71 -11.52 -13.35
N LYS A 277 -16.19 -12.50 -14.05
CA LYS A 277 -16.56 -13.82 -13.52
C LYS A 277 -15.35 -14.74 -13.65
N GLY A 278 -14.40 -14.68 -12.73
CA GLY A 278 -13.40 -15.72 -12.52
C GLY A 278 -12.09 -15.60 -13.31
N ALA A 279 -11.94 -16.00 -14.52
CA ALA A 279 -10.61 -16.31 -15.06
C ALA A 279 -9.93 -15.20 -15.86
N THR A 280 -10.66 -14.31 -16.44
CA THR A 280 -10.13 -13.34 -17.41
C THR A 280 -10.88 -12.03 -17.29
N CYS A 281 -10.24 -11.01 -16.76
CA CYS A 281 -10.75 -9.66 -16.95
C CYS A 281 -10.13 -9.04 -18.20
N ASN A 282 -10.83 -8.10 -18.81
CA ASN A 282 -10.31 -7.32 -19.93
C ASN A 282 -9.14 -6.41 -19.55
N TRP A 283 -8.73 -6.43 -18.32
CA TRP A 283 -7.79 -5.50 -17.70
C TRP A 283 -6.34 -5.77 -18.05
N CYS A 284 -5.92 -7.03 -18.00
CA CYS A 284 -4.55 -7.46 -18.25
C CYS A 284 -4.47 -8.81 -19.00
N THR A 285 -5.50 -9.18 -19.76
CA THR A 285 -5.63 -10.56 -20.23
C THR A 285 -5.17 -10.82 -21.64
N LYS A 286 -5.28 -9.86 -22.53
CA LYS A 286 -4.97 -10.09 -23.95
C LYS A 286 -3.58 -9.62 -24.37
N ASN A 287 -3.05 -8.58 -23.71
CA ASN A 287 -1.76 -7.99 -24.07
C ASN A 287 -0.97 -7.67 -22.80
N PHE A 288 -0.17 -8.60 -22.35
CA PHE A 288 0.77 -8.38 -21.25
C PHE A 288 2.17 -8.87 -21.64
N THR A 289 3.18 -8.27 -21.04
CA THR A 289 4.55 -8.76 -21.10
C THR A 289 4.85 -9.51 -19.81
N LEU A 290 5.29 -10.77 -19.91
CA LEU A 290 5.76 -11.52 -18.75
C LEU A 290 7.09 -10.94 -18.29
N LEU A 291 7.16 -10.49 -17.04
CA LEU A 291 8.35 -9.94 -16.42
C LEU A 291 9.12 -11.00 -15.61
N ALA A 292 8.40 -11.82 -14.85
CA ALA A 292 9.01 -12.88 -14.03
C ALA A 292 7.99 -13.98 -13.68
N VAL A 293 8.52 -15.18 -13.45
CA VAL A 293 7.78 -16.29 -12.84
C VAL A 293 8.32 -16.45 -11.42
N ASN A 294 7.42 -16.53 -10.45
CA ASN A 294 7.75 -16.67 -9.02
C ASN A 294 8.82 -15.68 -8.56
N PRO A 295 8.62 -14.36 -8.72
CA PRO A 295 9.63 -13.38 -8.35
C PRO A 295 9.90 -13.44 -6.83
N ASN A 296 11.18 -13.31 -6.45
CA ASN A 296 11.61 -13.44 -5.05
C ASN A 296 10.87 -12.53 -4.07
N TRP A 297 10.54 -11.31 -4.49
CA TRP A 297 9.79 -10.36 -3.66
C TRP A 297 8.37 -10.82 -3.34
N PHE A 298 7.77 -11.64 -4.21
CA PHE A 298 6.45 -12.23 -3.99
C PHE A 298 6.56 -13.56 -3.22
N MET A 299 7.57 -14.37 -3.56
CA MET A 299 7.78 -15.70 -2.96
C MET A 299 8.31 -15.62 -1.53
N ALA A 300 8.95 -14.52 -1.13
CA ALA A 300 9.39 -14.31 0.25
C ALA A 300 8.22 -14.39 1.25
N ASP A 301 7.01 -14.07 0.82
CA ASP A 301 5.79 -14.15 1.62
C ASP A 301 5.14 -15.55 1.58
N LEU A 302 5.63 -16.43 0.70
CA LEU A 302 5.10 -17.80 0.50
C LEU A 302 6.10 -18.91 0.86
N SER A 303 7.34 -18.57 1.20
CA SER A 303 8.35 -19.55 1.64
C SER A 303 8.01 -20.03 3.05
N VAL A 304 7.78 -21.33 3.16
CA VAL A 304 7.66 -22.08 4.42
C VAL A 304 9.04 -22.48 4.90
#